data_2066e5c67a5eb058d74f38cbd540a642
#
_entry.id   2066e5c67a5eb058d74f38cbd540a642
#
_cell.length_a   1.000
_cell.length_b   1.000
_cell.length_c   1.000
_cell.angle_alpha   90.00
_cell.angle_beta   90.00
_cell.angle_gamma   90.00
#
_symmetry.space_group_name_H-M   'P 1'
#
loop_
_entity.id
_entity.type
_entity.pdbx_description
1 polymer ?
#
loop_
_entity_poly.entity_id
_entity_poly.type
_entity_poly.pdbx_seq_one_letter_code
_entity_poly.pdbx_strand_id
1 'polypeptide(L)'
;MKKAFKVIALVLSVVMMMAAFASCSGNDNKDETSTDAKNTDKTLKIGIIQYMSHPSLDNCYQGIKEALDASGLKFEIDYQTGSSASADSDCASFAKNMVAANVDMIFAIATPAAKAAYSATDDTDIPVVFCAVNDPVAAKLVQSSEIPGDKCTGTSDVLDLEAQVNMIMAMQPSVKKIGILYTSSEDNSIANLARFKEVCEQKGVEVVPSAVQNASDIPSAADELASKVDCINNFTDNNVVNNLSVVLSAADKYKIPVYGSEEEQVKNGCLASVSIDYVALGKVTGQMGVDVFGGADITKMAVKTITDATPIVNTDVLEALGMTLPADYTSAQTVKTN
;
A
#
# COMPACT_ATOMS: atom_id res chain seq x y z
N MET A 1 -55.08 38.21 -5.55
CA MET A 1 -56.26 37.67 -6.30
C MET A 1 -55.83 36.34 -6.86
N LYS A 2 -56.35 35.30 -6.27
CA LYS A 2 -57.20 34.28 -6.89
C LYS A 2 -56.44 33.51 -8.00
N LYS A 3 -56.30 32.25 -8.03
CA LYS A 3 -56.90 31.04 -7.42
C LYS A 3 -56.01 29.90 -7.85
N ALA A 4 -55.56 29.08 -7.03
CA ALA A 4 -56.22 27.90 -6.49
C ALA A 4 -56.22 26.72 -7.46
N PHE A 5 -55.53 25.69 -7.02
CA PHE A 5 -56.09 24.38 -6.68
C PHE A 5 -56.64 23.55 -7.84
N LYS A 6 -56.17 22.40 -7.94
CA LYS A 6 -56.84 21.10 -7.78
C LYS A 6 -56.15 20.09 -8.67
N VAL A 7 -55.88 18.85 -8.43
CA VAL A 7 -56.37 17.88 -7.45
C VAL A 7 -55.78 16.58 -7.97
N ILE A 8 -54.99 15.88 -7.20
CA ILE A 8 -55.33 14.69 -6.45
C ILE A 8 -55.99 13.56 -7.26
N ALA A 9 -55.30 12.48 -7.22
CA ALA A 9 -55.78 11.17 -6.86
C ALA A 9 -56.40 10.26 -7.90
N LEU A 10 -56.00 9.06 -7.62
CA LEU A 10 -56.72 7.78 -7.69
C LEU A 10 -56.64 7.13 -9.08
N VAL A 11 -56.34 5.85 -9.18
CA VAL A 11 -57.00 4.74 -8.49
C VAL A 11 -56.14 3.51 -8.55
N LEU A 12 -55.98 2.86 -7.42
CA LEU A 12 -55.86 1.42 -7.28
C LEU A 12 -57.08 0.67 -7.87
N SER A 13 -56.83 -0.44 -8.54
CA SER A 13 -57.68 -1.66 -8.49
C SER A 13 -56.94 -2.72 -9.28
N VAL A 14 -56.36 -3.70 -8.65
CA VAL A 14 -56.93 -4.96 -8.17
C VAL A 14 -57.97 -5.55 -9.11
N VAL A 15 -57.60 -6.63 -9.78
CA VAL A 15 -58.39 -7.85 -9.82
C VAL A 15 -57.50 -9.03 -10.28
N MET A 16 -57.41 -10.03 -9.39
CA MET A 16 -57.11 -11.41 -9.70
C MET A 16 -58.18 -12.01 -10.60
N MET A 17 -57.80 -12.83 -11.55
CA MET A 17 -58.56 -14.06 -11.80
C MET A 17 -57.71 -15.12 -12.46
N MET A 18 -57.72 -16.28 -11.83
CA MET A 18 -57.20 -17.55 -12.34
C MET A 18 -58.05 -18.05 -13.52
N ALA A 19 -57.40 -18.76 -14.43
CA ALA A 19 -57.90 -20.06 -14.88
C ALA A 19 -56.83 -20.74 -15.74
N ALA A 20 -56.53 -21.94 -15.38
CA ALA A 20 -55.78 -22.93 -16.13
C ALA A 20 -56.52 -23.34 -17.38
N PHE A 21 -55.74 -23.68 -18.44
CA PHE A 21 -55.98 -24.89 -19.24
C PHE A 21 -54.70 -25.25 -20.01
N ALA A 22 -54.41 -26.54 -19.95
CA ALA A 22 -53.29 -27.22 -20.63
C ALA A 22 -53.56 -27.38 -22.14
N SER A 23 -52.48 -27.41 -22.93
CA SER A 23 -52.18 -28.52 -23.83
C SER A 23 -51.18 -28.14 -24.93
N CYS A 24 -50.09 -28.88 -24.95
CA CYS A 24 -49.29 -29.44 -26.05
C CYS A 24 -48.82 -28.62 -27.25
N SER A 25 -47.49 -28.71 -27.38
CA SER A 25 -46.72 -28.98 -28.64
C SER A 25 -46.37 -27.80 -29.56
N GLY A 26 -45.05 -27.60 -29.66
CA GLY A 26 -44.43 -26.83 -30.73
C GLY A 26 -43.08 -26.29 -30.33
N ASN A 27 -42.05 -26.94 -30.79
CA ASN A 27 -40.65 -26.60 -30.83
C ASN A 27 -40.42 -25.17 -31.26
N ASP A 28 -39.60 -24.37 -30.57
CA ASP A 28 -38.52 -23.59 -31.16
C ASP A 28 -37.88 -22.59 -30.14
N ASN A 29 -36.55 -22.67 -30.13
CA ASN A 29 -35.56 -21.67 -29.70
C ASN A 29 -35.84 -20.82 -28.44
N LYS A 30 -35.30 -21.25 -27.35
CA LYS A 30 -34.99 -20.43 -26.20
C LYS A 30 -33.65 -19.72 -26.40
N ASP A 31 -33.66 -18.43 -26.58
CA ASP A 31 -32.60 -17.56 -26.10
C ASP A 31 -32.73 -17.50 -24.56
N GLU A 32 -32.01 -18.40 -23.90
CA GLU A 32 -31.79 -18.29 -22.45
C GLU A 32 -30.72 -17.24 -22.19
N THR A 33 -31.14 -16.01 -21.92
CA THR A 33 -30.31 -15.08 -21.16
C THR A 33 -30.24 -15.64 -19.73
N SER A 34 -29.33 -16.58 -19.52
CA SER A 34 -28.95 -16.99 -18.16
C SER A 34 -28.21 -15.82 -17.52
N THR A 35 -28.91 -15.02 -16.74
CA THR A 35 -28.30 -14.32 -15.64
C THR A 35 -27.81 -15.39 -14.68
N ASP A 36 -26.54 -15.77 -14.79
CA ASP A 36 -25.87 -16.59 -13.79
C ASP A 36 -25.96 -15.85 -12.47
N ALA A 37 -26.89 -16.29 -11.64
CA ALA A 37 -26.86 -16.00 -10.21
C ALA A 37 -25.54 -16.59 -9.70
N LYS A 38 -24.53 -15.75 -9.41
CA LYS A 38 -23.25 -16.15 -8.86
C LYS A 38 -23.49 -17.09 -7.68
N ASN A 39 -22.90 -18.26 -7.76
CA ASN A 39 -22.91 -19.30 -6.74
C ASN A 39 -22.27 -18.73 -5.45
N THR A 40 -23.11 -18.25 -4.53
CA THR A 40 -22.71 -17.63 -3.25
C THR A 40 -22.21 -18.66 -2.22
N ASP A 41 -22.12 -19.93 -2.58
CA ASP A 41 -21.74 -21.02 -1.67
C ASP A 41 -20.28 -21.47 -1.79
N LYS A 42 -19.53 -20.98 -2.78
CA LYS A 42 -18.11 -21.33 -2.93
C LYS A 42 -17.29 -20.63 -1.84
N THR A 43 -16.52 -21.39 -1.06
CA THR A 43 -15.48 -20.83 -0.18
C THR A 43 -14.26 -20.48 -1.05
N LEU A 44 -13.86 -19.21 -1.05
CA LEU A 44 -12.70 -18.70 -1.79
C LEU A 44 -11.41 -19.04 -1.04
N LYS A 45 -10.38 -19.44 -1.76
CA LYS A 45 -9.04 -19.62 -1.22
C LYS A 45 -8.21 -18.40 -1.56
N ILE A 46 -7.79 -17.66 -0.53
CA ILE A 46 -7.04 -16.40 -0.68
C ILE A 46 -5.65 -16.60 -0.15
N GLY A 47 -4.64 -16.40 -0.99
CA GLY A 47 -3.26 -16.29 -0.56
C GLY A 47 -2.95 -14.84 -0.16
N ILE A 48 -2.21 -14.64 0.93
CA ILE A 48 -1.66 -13.33 1.30
C ILE A 48 -0.18 -13.49 1.59
N ILE A 49 0.67 -12.80 0.84
CA ILE A 49 2.12 -12.80 1.02
C ILE A 49 2.54 -11.43 1.50
N GLN A 50 3.12 -11.35 2.69
CA GLN A 50 3.76 -10.15 3.22
C GLN A 50 5.28 -10.30 3.14
N TYR A 51 5.98 -9.29 2.62
CA TYR A 51 7.42 -9.39 2.39
C TYR A 51 8.20 -9.66 3.68
N MET A 52 7.94 -8.88 4.73
CA MET A 52 8.44 -9.13 6.08
C MET A 52 7.53 -8.46 7.12
N SER A 53 7.67 -8.82 8.39
CA SER A 53 6.87 -8.21 9.46
C SER A 53 7.52 -6.91 9.91
N HIS A 54 6.79 -5.82 9.73
CA HIS A 54 6.98 -4.54 10.41
C HIS A 54 5.65 -3.77 10.43
N PRO A 55 5.46 -2.81 11.34
CA PRO A 55 4.14 -2.24 11.64
C PRO A 55 3.36 -1.73 10.43
N SER A 56 3.99 -1.08 9.46
CA SER A 56 3.29 -0.53 8.30
C SER A 56 2.73 -1.62 7.38
N LEU A 57 3.49 -2.72 7.16
CA LEU A 57 2.99 -3.85 6.37
C LEU A 57 1.94 -4.66 7.16
N ASP A 58 2.10 -4.77 8.48
CA ASP A 58 1.09 -5.39 9.35
C ASP A 58 -0.23 -4.61 9.30
N ASN A 59 -0.18 -3.27 9.25
CA ASN A 59 -1.32 -2.38 9.03
C ASN A 59 -1.98 -2.60 7.65
N CYS A 60 -1.20 -2.83 6.58
CA CYS A 60 -1.73 -3.21 5.27
C CYS A 60 -2.52 -4.52 5.35
N TYR A 61 -1.94 -5.55 5.99
CA TYR A 61 -2.61 -6.83 6.19
C TYR A 61 -3.92 -6.67 6.97
N GLN A 62 -3.89 -5.89 8.07
CA GLN A 62 -5.10 -5.59 8.84
C GLN A 62 -6.18 -4.97 7.96
N GLY A 63 -5.84 -3.97 7.16
CA GLY A 63 -6.80 -3.30 6.27
C GLY A 63 -7.39 -4.24 5.23
N ILE A 64 -6.56 -5.08 4.58
CA ILE A 64 -7.03 -6.10 3.63
C ILE A 64 -8.02 -7.04 4.31
N LYS A 65 -7.66 -7.54 5.49
CA LYS A 65 -8.51 -8.46 6.25
C LYS A 65 -9.84 -7.82 6.63
N GLU A 66 -9.83 -6.58 7.12
CA GLU A 66 -11.06 -5.85 7.47
C GLU A 66 -12.00 -5.68 6.27
N ALA A 67 -11.47 -5.41 5.07
CA ALA A 67 -12.27 -5.30 3.85
C ALA A 67 -12.85 -6.65 3.42
N LEU A 68 -12.07 -7.72 3.50
CA LEU A 68 -12.54 -9.08 3.21
C LEU A 68 -13.63 -9.52 4.20
N ASP A 69 -13.42 -9.32 5.50
CA ASP A 69 -14.41 -9.66 6.55
C ASP A 69 -15.73 -8.89 6.35
N ALA A 70 -15.66 -7.64 5.92
CA ALA A 70 -16.85 -6.81 5.65
C ALA A 70 -17.59 -7.19 4.36
N SER A 71 -16.95 -7.93 3.43
CA SER A 71 -17.50 -8.24 2.11
C SER A 71 -18.68 -9.21 2.10
N GLY A 72 -18.84 -9.99 3.16
CA GLY A 72 -19.82 -11.09 3.24
C GLY A 72 -19.45 -12.33 2.42
N LEU A 73 -18.27 -12.36 1.78
CA LEU A 73 -17.76 -13.54 1.08
C LEU A 73 -17.34 -14.62 2.06
N LYS A 74 -17.45 -15.88 1.66
CA LYS A 74 -16.88 -17.01 2.40
C LYS A 74 -15.47 -17.26 1.88
N PHE A 75 -14.46 -17.23 2.75
CA PHE A 75 -13.07 -17.41 2.34
C PHE A 75 -12.23 -18.12 3.41
N GLU A 76 -11.14 -18.72 2.94
CA GLU A 76 -10.03 -19.23 3.73
C GLU A 76 -8.77 -18.47 3.33
N ILE A 77 -8.00 -18.00 4.31
CA ILE A 77 -6.76 -17.25 4.08
C ILE A 77 -5.55 -18.14 4.39
N ASP A 78 -4.65 -18.28 3.43
CA ASP A 78 -3.27 -18.71 3.63
C ASP A 78 -2.38 -17.46 3.71
N TYR A 79 -2.03 -17.04 4.93
CA TYR A 79 -1.18 -15.87 5.18
C TYR A 79 0.23 -16.29 5.51
N GLN A 80 1.18 -15.77 4.74
CA GLN A 80 2.61 -16.05 4.88
C GLN A 80 3.41 -14.76 4.94
N THR A 81 4.40 -14.72 5.83
CA THR A 81 5.30 -13.57 6.00
C THR A 81 6.74 -14.02 5.88
N GLY A 82 7.51 -13.36 5.03
CA GLY A 82 8.94 -13.63 4.87
C GLY A 82 9.74 -13.25 6.11
N SER A 83 10.83 -13.98 6.35
CA SER A 83 11.78 -13.65 7.40
C SER A 83 12.80 -12.62 6.90
N SER A 84 13.29 -11.75 7.78
CA SER A 84 14.25 -10.70 7.40
C SER A 84 15.56 -11.23 6.78
N ALA A 85 15.90 -12.49 7.04
CA ALA A 85 17.12 -13.11 6.51
C ALA A 85 16.94 -13.73 5.12
N SER A 86 15.71 -14.08 4.72
CA SER A 86 15.40 -14.84 3.50
C SER A 86 14.13 -14.38 2.79
N ALA A 87 13.65 -13.17 3.06
CA ALA A 87 12.35 -12.68 2.59
C ALA A 87 12.09 -12.89 1.08
N ASP A 88 13.09 -12.63 0.23
CA ASP A 88 12.96 -12.83 -1.22
C ASP A 88 12.70 -14.30 -1.58
N SER A 89 13.48 -15.22 -1.00
CA SER A 89 13.33 -16.66 -1.24
C SER A 89 12.07 -17.23 -0.60
N ASP A 90 11.68 -16.70 0.55
CA ASP A 90 10.45 -17.09 1.25
C ASP A 90 9.24 -16.69 0.42
N CYS A 91 9.15 -15.44 -0.02
CA CYS A 91 8.06 -14.96 -0.87
C CYS A 91 7.94 -15.75 -2.18
N ALA A 92 9.07 -16.05 -2.83
CA ALA A 92 9.06 -16.88 -4.03
C ALA A 92 8.55 -18.30 -3.77
N SER A 93 8.88 -18.88 -2.61
CA SER A 93 8.41 -20.22 -2.20
C SER A 93 6.91 -20.19 -1.84
N PHE A 94 6.46 -19.19 -1.09
CA PHE A 94 5.05 -19.01 -0.72
C PHE A 94 4.18 -18.86 -1.96
N ALA A 95 4.58 -18.00 -2.90
CA ALA A 95 3.85 -17.79 -4.14
C ALA A 95 3.68 -19.08 -4.95
N LYS A 96 4.76 -19.87 -5.10
CA LYS A 96 4.70 -21.19 -5.79
C LYS A 96 3.78 -22.16 -5.07
N ASN A 97 3.80 -22.20 -3.73
CA ASN A 97 2.93 -23.06 -2.94
C ASN A 97 1.45 -22.67 -3.10
N MET A 98 1.15 -21.37 -3.10
CA MET A 98 -0.21 -20.86 -3.32
C MET A 98 -0.72 -21.16 -4.72
N VAL A 99 0.13 -21.04 -5.75
CA VAL A 99 -0.19 -21.46 -7.12
C VAL A 99 -0.49 -22.96 -7.18
N ALA A 100 0.36 -23.79 -6.56
CA ALA A 100 0.14 -25.25 -6.52
C ALA A 100 -1.14 -25.63 -5.74
N ALA A 101 -1.52 -24.84 -4.72
CA ALA A 101 -2.76 -25.01 -3.98
C ALA A 101 -4.01 -24.52 -4.74
N ASN A 102 -3.84 -23.92 -5.92
CA ASN A 102 -4.88 -23.32 -6.74
C ASN A 102 -5.72 -22.33 -5.93
N VAL A 103 -5.07 -21.31 -5.34
CA VAL A 103 -5.78 -20.21 -4.68
C VAL A 103 -6.55 -19.40 -5.72
N ASP A 104 -7.66 -18.78 -5.31
CA ASP A 104 -8.49 -17.98 -6.21
C ASP A 104 -7.92 -16.57 -6.45
N MET A 105 -7.00 -16.09 -5.57
CA MET A 105 -6.33 -14.79 -5.65
C MET A 105 -5.11 -14.77 -4.74
N ILE A 106 -4.10 -13.97 -5.08
CA ILE A 106 -2.99 -13.63 -4.19
C ILE A 106 -2.99 -12.13 -3.92
N PHE A 107 -3.07 -11.75 -2.64
CA PHE A 107 -2.67 -10.42 -2.20
C PHE A 107 -1.18 -10.42 -1.88
N ALA A 108 -0.47 -9.38 -2.32
CA ALA A 108 0.97 -9.30 -2.10
C ALA A 108 1.34 -7.94 -1.52
N ILE A 109 1.90 -7.93 -0.32
CA ILE A 109 2.20 -6.72 0.45
C ILE A 109 3.69 -6.40 0.34
N ALA A 110 4.01 -5.22 -0.18
CA ALA A 110 5.29 -4.66 -0.58
C ALA A 110 5.79 -5.12 -1.97
N THR A 111 6.65 -4.30 -2.59
CA THR A 111 7.15 -4.50 -3.96
C THR A 111 7.81 -5.86 -4.20
N PRO A 112 8.72 -6.36 -3.34
CA PRO A 112 9.35 -7.65 -3.59
C PRO A 112 8.36 -8.83 -3.53
N ALA A 113 7.40 -8.81 -2.60
CA ALA A 113 6.34 -9.82 -2.51
C ALA A 113 5.43 -9.79 -3.74
N ALA A 114 5.07 -8.60 -4.22
CA ALA A 114 4.27 -8.43 -5.43
C ALA A 114 4.97 -9.00 -6.67
N LYS A 115 6.27 -8.74 -6.82
CA LYS A 115 7.09 -9.32 -7.92
C LYS A 115 7.15 -10.85 -7.84
N ALA A 116 7.34 -11.39 -6.63
CA ALA A 116 7.38 -12.84 -6.42
C ALA A 116 6.03 -13.50 -6.77
N ALA A 117 4.92 -12.92 -6.31
CA ALA A 117 3.58 -13.40 -6.61
C ALA A 117 3.26 -13.33 -8.12
N TYR A 118 3.51 -12.19 -8.74
CA TYR A 118 3.25 -11.96 -10.16
C TYR A 118 4.07 -12.93 -11.03
N SER A 119 5.36 -13.09 -10.75
CA SER A 119 6.22 -14.04 -11.46
C SER A 119 5.77 -15.49 -11.29
N ALA A 120 5.30 -15.89 -10.10
CA ALA A 120 4.84 -17.26 -9.87
C ALA A 120 3.52 -17.57 -10.57
N THR A 121 2.69 -16.57 -10.83
CA THR A 121 1.38 -16.72 -11.50
C THR A 121 1.43 -16.60 -13.01
N ASP A 122 2.60 -16.43 -13.65
CA ASP A 122 2.77 -16.11 -15.07
C ASP A 122 1.97 -17.06 -16.00
N ASP A 123 2.07 -18.37 -15.78
CA ASP A 123 1.36 -19.39 -16.55
C ASP A 123 -0.03 -19.76 -15.97
N THR A 124 -0.66 -18.90 -15.18
CA THR A 124 -1.96 -19.16 -14.53
C THR A 124 -2.93 -18.01 -14.73
N ASP A 125 -4.21 -18.24 -14.43
CA ASP A 125 -5.24 -17.17 -14.39
C ASP A 125 -5.42 -16.58 -12.99
N ILE A 126 -4.53 -16.88 -12.02
CA ILE A 126 -4.64 -16.39 -10.64
C ILE A 126 -4.34 -14.89 -10.63
N PRO A 127 -5.31 -14.05 -10.23
CA PRO A 127 -5.11 -12.62 -10.12
C PRO A 127 -4.20 -12.26 -8.94
N VAL A 128 -3.37 -11.24 -9.12
CA VAL A 128 -2.53 -10.67 -8.07
C VAL A 128 -2.98 -9.25 -7.75
N VAL A 129 -3.30 -8.99 -6.50
CA VAL A 129 -3.65 -7.64 -6.02
C VAL A 129 -2.56 -7.19 -5.03
N PHE A 130 -1.72 -6.26 -5.47
CA PHE A 130 -0.63 -5.77 -4.62
C PHE A 130 -1.08 -4.65 -3.67
N CYS A 131 -0.40 -4.53 -2.53
CA CYS A 131 -0.56 -3.46 -1.55
C CYS A 131 0.81 -2.84 -1.25
N ALA A 132 0.87 -1.52 -1.11
CA ALA A 132 2.09 -0.79 -0.77
C ALA A 132 3.23 -1.04 -1.77
N VAL A 133 2.99 -0.77 -3.04
CA VAL A 133 4.00 -0.75 -4.09
C VAL A 133 4.22 0.68 -4.55
N ASN A 134 5.38 1.27 -4.23
CA ASN A 134 5.63 2.69 -4.51
C ASN A 134 5.53 3.04 -5.99
N ASP A 135 6.16 2.25 -6.86
CA ASP A 135 6.15 2.45 -8.32
C ASP A 135 5.88 1.11 -9.03
N PRO A 136 4.62 0.76 -9.28
CA PRO A 136 4.28 -0.52 -9.91
C PRO A 136 4.69 -0.61 -11.38
N VAL A 137 4.88 0.53 -12.06
CA VAL A 137 5.38 0.57 -13.44
C VAL A 137 6.88 0.29 -13.48
N ALA A 138 7.68 0.96 -12.65
CA ALA A 138 9.11 0.70 -12.53
C ALA A 138 9.39 -0.74 -12.06
N ALA A 139 8.54 -1.28 -11.17
CA ALA A 139 8.59 -2.66 -10.71
C ALA A 139 8.15 -3.68 -11.77
N LYS A 140 7.63 -3.23 -12.94
CA LYS A 140 7.12 -4.06 -14.05
C LYS A 140 5.96 -4.97 -13.67
N LEU A 141 5.12 -4.51 -12.76
CA LEU A 141 3.91 -5.21 -12.35
C LEU A 141 2.71 -4.83 -13.21
N VAL A 142 2.71 -3.60 -13.74
CA VAL A 142 1.65 -3.06 -14.59
C VAL A 142 2.25 -2.30 -15.77
N GLN A 143 1.48 -2.15 -16.86
CA GLN A 143 1.89 -1.36 -18.02
C GLN A 143 1.81 0.15 -17.74
N SER A 144 0.73 0.58 -17.10
CA SER A 144 0.55 1.93 -16.55
C SER A 144 -0.35 1.87 -15.31
N SER A 145 -0.37 2.95 -14.54
CA SER A 145 -1.25 3.03 -13.36
C SER A 145 -2.74 3.10 -13.74
N GLU A 146 -3.07 3.66 -14.90
CA GLU A 146 -4.46 3.79 -15.39
C GLU A 146 -4.98 2.49 -16.00
N ILE A 147 -4.11 1.75 -16.71
CA ILE A 147 -4.45 0.50 -17.38
C ILE A 147 -3.35 -0.51 -17.08
N PRO A 148 -3.55 -1.39 -16.10
CA PRO A 148 -2.55 -2.40 -15.73
C PRO A 148 -2.17 -3.34 -16.86
N GLY A 149 -3.17 -3.74 -17.68
CA GLY A 149 -2.96 -4.50 -18.91
C GLY A 149 -2.83 -6.02 -18.75
N ASP A 150 -2.74 -6.51 -17.52
CA ASP A 150 -2.67 -7.94 -17.20
C ASP A 150 -3.39 -8.22 -15.86
N LYS A 151 -3.33 -9.43 -15.36
CA LYS A 151 -3.96 -9.94 -14.11
C LYS A 151 -3.33 -9.43 -12.80
N CYS A 152 -2.61 -8.32 -12.84
CA CYS A 152 -1.96 -7.70 -11.69
C CYS A 152 -2.37 -6.23 -11.56
N THR A 153 -2.88 -5.83 -10.41
CA THR A 153 -3.20 -4.46 -10.04
C THR A 153 -3.10 -4.29 -8.53
N GLY A 154 -3.41 -3.12 -7.99
CA GLY A 154 -3.39 -2.93 -6.54
C GLY A 154 -3.31 -1.48 -6.10
N THR A 155 -2.68 -1.24 -4.96
CA THR A 155 -2.51 0.09 -4.39
C THR A 155 -1.06 0.50 -4.29
N SER A 156 -0.80 1.78 -4.63
CA SER A 156 0.52 2.40 -4.51
C SER A 156 0.55 3.33 -3.29
N ASP A 157 1.64 3.25 -2.55
CA ASP A 157 2.03 4.13 -1.44
C ASP A 157 3.10 5.13 -1.89
N VAL A 158 2.96 5.64 -3.10
CA VAL A 158 3.89 6.63 -3.67
C VAL A 158 4.12 7.79 -2.69
N LEU A 159 5.39 8.03 -2.37
CA LEU A 159 5.78 9.06 -1.40
C LEU A 159 5.65 10.46 -2.02
N ASP A 160 5.08 11.42 -1.27
CA ASP A 160 5.14 12.83 -1.57
C ASP A 160 6.51 13.40 -1.15
N LEU A 161 7.50 13.14 -1.99
CA LEU A 161 8.90 13.51 -1.72
C LEU A 161 9.11 15.03 -1.70
N GLU A 162 8.29 15.80 -2.41
CA GLU A 162 8.37 17.24 -2.38
C GLU A 162 7.88 17.81 -1.03
N ALA A 163 6.73 17.35 -0.55
CA ALA A 163 6.24 17.73 0.78
C ALA A 163 7.21 17.28 1.89
N GLN A 164 7.81 16.09 1.75
CA GLN A 164 8.81 15.58 2.70
C GLN A 164 10.06 16.46 2.75
N VAL A 165 10.64 16.85 1.59
CA VAL A 165 11.82 17.73 1.55
C VAL A 165 11.47 19.13 2.07
N ASN A 166 10.28 19.66 1.76
CA ASN A 166 9.82 20.93 2.29
C ASN A 166 9.73 20.90 3.82
N MET A 167 9.23 19.80 4.40
CA MET A 167 9.19 19.62 5.85
C MET A 167 10.59 19.58 6.45
N ILE A 168 11.52 18.81 5.87
CA ILE A 168 12.92 18.76 6.34
C ILE A 168 13.53 20.15 6.34
N MET A 169 13.38 20.92 5.27
CA MET A 169 13.93 22.27 5.14
C MET A 169 13.27 23.26 6.10
N ALA A 170 11.99 23.13 6.39
CA ALA A 170 11.30 23.96 7.37
C ALA A 170 11.79 23.68 8.81
N MET A 171 11.99 22.39 9.14
CA MET A 171 12.52 21.98 10.45
C MET A 171 14.01 22.25 10.61
N GLN A 172 14.78 22.16 9.53
CA GLN A 172 16.23 22.44 9.50
C GLN A 172 16.56 23.43 8.37
N PRO A 173 16.36 24.76 8.56
CA PRO A 173 16.62 25.77 7.52
C PRO A 173 18.06 25.82 7.02
N SER A 174 19.00 25.28 7.79
CA SER A 174 20.44 25.20 7.44
C SER A 174 20.85 23.89 6.78
N VAL A 175 19.93 22.96 6.55
CA VAL A 175 20.24 21.65 5.94
C VAL A 175 20.92 21.81 4.59
N LYS A 176 22.01 21.06 4.39
CA LYS A 176 22.79 21.04 3.14
C LYS A 176 22.89 19.64 2.58
N LYS A 177 22.93 18.63 3.47
CA LYS A 177 23.15 17.24 3.11
C LYS A 177 22.13 16.34 3.78
N ILE A 178 21.39 15.60 2.98
CA ILE A 178 20.44 14.57 3.45
C ILE A 178 20.99 13.20 3.10
N GLY A 179 21.16 12.36 4.11
CA GLY A 179 21.58 10.96 3.96
C GLY A 179 20.40 10.07 3.58
N ILE A 180 20.64 9.13 2.68
CA ILE A 180 19.70 8.06 2.33
C ILE A 180 20.40 6.72 2.45
N LEU A 181 19.97 5.91 3.41
CA LEU A 181 20.35 4.50 3.49
C LEU A 181 19.32 3.68 2.73
N TYR A 182 19.75 2.80 1.83
CA TYR A 182 18.82 2.03 1.00
C TYR A 182 19.36 0.66 0.62
N THR A 183 18.47 -0.30 0.42
CA THR A 183 18.79 -1.66 -0.02
C THR A 183 18.87 -1.72 -1.53
N SER A 184 20.02 -2.13 -2.06
CA SER A 184 20.32 -2.11 -3.49
C SER A 184 19.52 -3.13 -4.32
N SER A 185 18.83 -4.09 -3.70
CA SER A 185 17.94 -5.05 -4.35
C SER A 185 16.46 -4.64 -4.30
N GLU A 186 16.09 -3.58 -3.57
CA GLU A 186 14.71 -3.10 -3.48
C GLU A 186 14.42 -2.04 -4.54
N ASP A 187 13.64 -2.41 -5.58
CA ASP A 187 13.25 -1.50 -6.68
C ASP A 187 12.52 -0.24 -6.20
N ASN A 188 11.66 -0.35 -5.16
CA ASN A 188 11.00 0.79 -4.51
C ASN A 188 12.00 1.81 -3.98
N SER A 189 13.08 1.35 -3.33
CA SER A 189 14.10 2.21 -2.74
C SER A 189 14.94 2.90 -3.80
N ILE A 190 15.30 2.18 -4.88
CA ILE A 190 16.03 2.74 -6.01
C ILE A 190 15.20 3.83 -6.72
N ALA A 191 13.91 3.57 -6.98
CA ALA A 191 13.01 4.52 -7.61
C ALA A 191 12.81 5.78 -6.76
N ASN A 192 12.59 5.62 -5.45
CA ASN A 192 12.46 6.73 -4.51
C ASN A 192 13.75 7.57 -4.43
N LEU A 193 14.93 6.92 -4.40
CA LEU A 193 16.20 7.63 -4.37
C LEU A 193 16.40 8.50 -5.62
N ALA A 194 16.05 8.00 -6.80
CA ALA A 194 16.16 8.76 -8.04
C ALA A 194 15.27 10.02 -7.98
N ARG A 195 14.00 9.87 -7.64
CA ARG A 195 13.04 10.99 -7.50
C ARG A 195 13.43 11.96 -6.39
N PHE A 196 13.91 11.46 -5.25
CA PHE A 196 14.33 12.28 -4.12
C PHE A 196 15.54 13.17 -4.48
N LYS A 197 16.50 12.63 -5.24
CA LYS A 197 17.63 13.40 -5.76
C LYS A 197 17.18 14.56 -6.62
N GLU A 198 16.24 14.33 -7.54
CA GLU A 198 15.69 15.37 -8.41
C GLU A 198 15.03 16.50 -7.61
N VAL A 199 14.22 16.15 -6.60
CA VAL A 199 13.58 17.14 -5.71
C VAL A 199 14.61 17.92 -4.91
N CYS A 200 15.60 17.25 -4.31
CA CYS A 200 16.64 17.91 -3.51
C CYS A 200 17.54 18.81 -4.36
N GLU A 201 17.90 18.39 -5.57
CA GLU A 201 18.70 19.20 -6.50
C GLU A 201 18.01 20.51 -6.85
N GLN A 202 16.70 20.49 -7.13
CA GLN A 202 15.91 21.69 -7.40
C GLN A 202 15.88 22.67 -6.20
N LYS A 203 16.05 22.16 -4.99
CA LYS A 203 16.04 22.92 -3.73
C LYS A 203 17.46 23.25 -3.23
N GLY A 204 18.50 22.85 -3.95
CA GLY A 204 19.90 23.12 -3.60
C GLY A 204 20.41 22.32 -2.40
N VAL A 205 19.85 21.13 -2.18
CA VAL A 205 20.24 20.20 -1.11
C VAL A 205 20.95 18.99 -1.71
N GLU A 206 22.09 18.61 -1.18
CA GLU A 206 22.87 17.44 -1.60
C GLU A 206 22.28 16.17 -0.99
N VAL A 207 22.06 15.13 -1.80
CA VAL A 207 21.70 13.79 -1.32
C VAL A 207 22.93 12.91 -1.26
N VAL A 208 23.21 12.34 -0.10
CA VAL A 208 24.32 11.39 0.13
C VAL A 208 23.74 9.98 0.24
N PRO A 209 23.76 9.17 -0.83
CA PRO A 209 23.24 7.81 -0.77
C PRO A 209 24.28 6.84 -0.18
N SER A 210 23.78 5.87 0.60
CA SER A 210 24.55 4.75 1.13
C SER A 210 23.80 3.45 0.85
N ALA A 211 24.34 2.62 -0.04
CA ALA A 211 23.73 1.34 -0.42
C ALA A 211 24.13 0.22 0.54
N VAL A 212 23.16 -0.60 0.91
CA VAL A 212 23.38 -1.86 1.63
C VAL A 212 22.83 -3.02 0.82
N GLN A 213 23.33 -4.23 1.06
CA GLN A 213 22.82 -5.45 0.42
C GLN A 213 21.90 -6.23 1.35
N ASN A 214 22.19 -6.17 2.67
CA ASN A 214 21.44 -6.92 3.68
C ASN A 214 21.54 -6.23 5.05
N ALA A 215 20.83 -6.76 6.05
CA ALA A 215 20.75 -6.21 7.40
C ALA A 215 22.11 -6.08 8.09
N SER A 216 23.08 -6.97 7.80
CA SER A 216 24.40 -6.95 8.44
C SER A 216 25.28 -5.76 8.03
N ASP A 217 24.96 -5.12 6.90
CA ASP A 217 25.69 -3.94 6.41
C ASP A 217 25.21 -2.64 7.10
N ILE A 218 23.98 -2.64 7.61
CA ILE A 218 23.29 -1.44 8.13
C ILE A 218 24.08 -0.75 9.27
N PRO A 219 24.62 -1.44 10.28
CA PRO A 219 25.30 -0.76 11.38
C PRO A 219 26.48 0.11 10.92
N SER A 220 27.34 -0.43 10.06
CA SER A 220 28.51 0.31 9.56
C SER A 220 28.12 1.40 8.58
N ALA A 221 27.16 1.12 7.68
CA ALA A 221 26.69 2.07 6.68
C ALA A 221 25.95 3.26 7.31
N ALA A 222 25.13 2.99 8.33
CA ALA A 222 24.41 4.05 9.07
C ALA A 222 25.37 4.95 9.87
N ASP A 223 26.36 4.40 10.55
CA ASP A 223 27.36 5.17 11.29
C ASP A 223 28.20 6.04 10.36
N GLU A 224 28.67 5.48 9.25
CA GLU A 224 29.42 6.21 8.23
C GLU A 224 28.58 7.32 7.61
N LEU A 225 27.32 7.04 7.27
CA LEU A 225 26.41 8.01 6.68
C LEU A 225 26.10 9.15 7.65
N ALA A 226 25.73 8.83 8.88
CA ALA A 226 25.39 9.81 9.91
C ALA A 226 26.53 10.79 10.20
N SER A 227 27.80 10.35 10.05
CA SER A 227 28.98 11.22 10.25
C SER A 227 29.18 12.28 9.18
N LYS A 228 28.45 12.22 8.05
CA LYS A 228 28.69 13.03 6.83
C LYS A 228 27.53 13.94 6.46
N VAL A 229 26.39 13.82 7.13
CA VAL A 229 25.14 14.47 6.73
C VAL A 229 24.50 15.27 7.86
N ASP A 230 23.58 16.17 7.52
CA ASP A 230 22.89 17.01 8.49
C ASP A 230 21.64 16.29 9.06
N CYS A 231 21.10 15.36 8.32
CA CYS A 231 20.00 14.46 8.72
C CYS A 231 19.96 13.22 7.83
N ILE A 232 19.22 12.20 8.25
CA ILE A 232 18.90 11.03 7.43
C ILE A 232 17.40 11.12 7.09
N ASN A 233 17.02 10.88 5.83
CA ASN A 233 15.64 10.58 5.46
C ASN A 233 15.52 9.09 5.15
N ASN A 234 14.67 8.42 5.89
CA ASN A 234 14.44 6.99 5.77
C ASN A 234 13.22 6.75 4.89
N PHE A 235 13.39 6.04 3.77
CA PHE A 235 12.28 5.65 2.90
C PHE A 235 11.47 4.50 3.49
N THR A 236 10.53 3.98 2.72
CA THR A 236 9.84 2.71 2.96
C THR A 236 10.68 1.52 2.43
N ASP A 237 11.97 1.53 2.70
CA ASP A 237 12.90 0.43 2.47
C ASP A 237 12.69 -0.64 3.54
N ASN A 238 12.22 -1.82 3.15
CA ASN A 238 11.78 -2.81 4.14
C ASN A 238 12.91 -3.29 5.05
N ASN A 239 14.10 -3.46 4.49
CA ASN A 239 15.25 -3.91 5.27
C ASN A 239 15.75 -2.83 6.24
N VAL A 240 15.79 -1.56 5.80
CA VAL A 240 16.18 -0.43 6.65
C VAL A 240 15.13 -0.14 7.72
N VAL A 241 13.84 -0.18 7.38
CA VAL A 241 12.73 -0.04 8.34
C VAL A 241 12.77 -1.12 9.42
N ASN A 242 13.01 -2.37 9.04
CA ASN A 242 13.11 -3.47 9.99
C ASN A 242 14.34 -3.35 10.94
N ASN A 243 15.32 -2.53 10.55
CA ASN A 243 16.52 -2.23 11.35
C ASN A 243 16.57 -0.75 11.80
N LEU A 244 15.41 -0.07 11.87
CA LEU A 244 15.33 1.35 12.17
C LEU A 244 16.06 1.77 13.46
N SER A 245 15.96 0.95 14.52
CA SER A 245 16.63 1.22 15.79
C SER A 245 18.15 1.37 15.66
N VAL A 246 18.76 0.65 14.72
CA VAL A 246 20.20 0.74 14.42
C VAL A 246 20.53 2.07 13.75
N VAL A 247 19.69 2.52 12.80
CA VAL A 247 19.84 3.81 12.12
C VAL A 247 19.66 4.96 13.11
N LEU A 248 18.66 4.88 13.99
CA LEU A 248 18.40 5.88 15.03
C LEU A 248 19.58 5.96 16.01
N SER A 249 20.13 4.83 16.43
CA SER A 249 21.30 4.79 17.34
C SER A 249 22.55 5.41 16.68
N ALA A 250 22.76 5.18 15.40
CA ALA A 250 23.84 5.83 14.65
C ALA A 250 23.64 7.35 14.55
N ALA A 251 22.44 7.80 14.24
CA ALA A 251 22.09 9.23 14.13
C ALA A 251 22.22 9.95 15.48
N ASP A 252 21.78 9.31 16.59
CA ASP A 252 21.89 9.90 17.95
C ASP A 252 23.35 10.16 18.36
N LYS A 253 24.28 9.33 17.96
CA LYS A 253 25.71 9.51 18.21
C LYS A 253 26.26 10.85 17.65
N TYR A 254 25.68 11.30 16.51
CA TYR A 254 26.06 12.54 15.84
C TYR A 254 25.05 13.68 16.08
N LYS A 255 24.02 13.45 16.91
CA LYS A 255 22.96 14.40 17.23
C LYS A 255 22.25 14.97 16.01
N ILE A 256 22.02 14.14 14.99
CA ILE A 256 21.27 14.50 13.79
C ILE A 256 19.90 13.81 13.79
N PRO A 257 18.84 14.48 13.26
CA PRO A 257 17.53 13.86 13.16
C PRO A 257 17.48 12.78 12.07
N VAL A 258 16.60 11.81 12.28
CA VAL A 258 16.12 10.89 11.26
C VAL A 258 14.67 11.25 10.94
N TYR A 259 14.38 11.54 9.68
CA TYR A 259 13.02 11.71 9.19
C TYR A 259 12.53 10.38 8.63
N GLY A 260 11.28 10.05 8.88
CA GLY A 260 10.63 8.86 8.33
C GLY A 260 9.87 9.17 7.04
N SER A 261 9.28 8.14 6.45
CA SER A 261 8.37 8.25 5.30
C SER A 261 6.98 7.69 5.61
N GLU A 262 6.74 7.28 6.86
CA GLU A 262 5.45 6.76 7.30
C GLU A 262 5.29 6.88 8.83
N GLU A 263 4.03 6.77 9.32
CA GLU A 263 3.66 7.06 10.70
C GLU A 263 4.39 6.19 11.72
N GLU A 264 4.53 4.88 11.44
CA GLU A 264 5.13 3.95 12.40
C GLU A 264 6.63 4.22 12.60
N GLN A 265 7.34 4.70 11.57
CA GLN A 265 8.73 5.14 11.75
C GLN A 265 8.81 6.33 12.71
N VAL A 266 7.85 7.26 12.64
CA VAL A 266 7.79 8.42 13.54
C VAL A 266 7.47 7.99 14.97
N LYS A 267 6.52 7.08 15.16
CA LYS A 267 6.22 6.47 16.47
C LYS A 267 7.41 5.71 17.06
N ASN A 268 8.24 5.13 16.19
CA ASN A 268 9.42 4.36 16.60
C ASN A 268 10.72 5.20 16.66
N GLY A 269 10.63 6.54 16.65
CA GLY A 269 11.75 7.42 16.97
C GLY A 269 12.28 8.29 15.82
N CYS A 270 11.68 8.26 14.63
CA CYS A 270 11.94 9.31 13.63
C CYS A 270 11.32 10.64 14.07
N LEU A 271 11.93 11.77 13.65
CA LEU A 271 11.47 13.09 14.04
C LEU A 271 10.11 13.43 13.43
N ALA A 272 9.95 13.23 12.15
CA ALA A 272 8.73 13.60 11.42
C ALA A 272 8.62 12.86 10.08
N SER A 273 7.41 12.82 9.53
CA SER A 273 7.15 12.37 8.16
C SER A 273 5.92 13.03 7.57
N VAL A 274 5.78 12.99 6.25
CA VAL A 274 4.52 13.18 5.54
C VAL A 274 4.01 11.79 5.16
N SER A 275 2.94 11.32 5.79
CA SER A 275 2.53 9.92 5.80
C SER A 275 1.08 9.73 5.39
N ILE A 276 0.78 8.55 4.83
CA ILE A 276 -0.57 8.05 4.57
C ILE A 276 -0.96 7.00 5.63
N ASP A 277 -2.25 6.70 5.71
CA ASP A 277 -2.79 5.62 6.57
C ASP A 277 -2.66 4.26 5.85
N TYR A 278 -1.79 3.39 6.35
CA TYR A 278 -1.56 2.06 5.79
C TYR A 278 -2.69 1.06 6.06
N VAL A 279 -3.51 1.26 7.11
CA VAL A 279 -4.75 0.48 7.29
C VAL A 279 -5.76 0.85 6.21
N ALA A 280 -5.93 2.16 5.95
CA ALA A 280 -6.79 2.63 4.88
C ALA A 280 -6.32 2.14 3.50
N LEU A 281 -5.01 2.14 3.23
CA LEU A 281 -4.42 1.59 2.01
C LEU A 281 -4.78 0.10 1.85
N GLY A 282 -4.60 -0.69 2.92
CA GLY A 282 -4.98 -2.09 2.97
C GLY A 282 -6.47 -2.32 2.71
N LYS A 283 -7.35 -1.48 3.27
CA LYS A 283 -8.81 -1.54 2.99
C LYS A 283 -9.14 -1.33 1.52
N VAL A 284 -8.50 -0.34 0.89
CA VAL A 284 -8.66 -0.10 -0.55
C VAL A 284 -8.20 -1.31 -1.35
N THR A 285 -7.06 -1.91 -0.98
CA THR A 285 -6.53 -3.12 -1.63
C THR A 285 -7.49 -4.30 -1.48
N GLY A 286 -7.97 -4.56 -0.25
CA GLY A 286 -8.93 -5.62 0.02
C GLY A 286 -10.23 -5.45 -0.77
N GLN A 287 -10.75 -4.20 -0.85
CA GLN A 287 -11.92 -3.89 -1.65
C GLN A 287 -11.70 -4.14 -3.14
N MET A 288 -10.50 -3.84 -3.69
CA MET A 288 -10.17 -4.17 -5.08
C MET A 288 -10.27 -5.68 -5.33
N GLY A 289 -9.78 -6.50 -4.40
CA GLY A 289 -9.93 -7.96 -4.50
C GLY A 289 -11.40 -8.41 -4.44
N VAL A 290 -12.19 -7.82 -3.55
CA VAL A 290 -13.65 -8.06 -3.48
C VAL A 290 -14.33 -7.71 -4.80
N ASP A 291 -13.96 -6.58 -5.42
CA ASP A 291 -14.51 -6.15 -6.70
C ASP A 291 -14.16 -7.15 -7.83
N VAL A 292 -12.93 -7.70 -7.83
CA VAL A 292 -12.50 -8.75 -8.78
C VAL A 292 -13.33 -10.03 -8.57
N PHE A 293 -13.53 -10.49 -7.33
CA PHE A 293 -14.45 -11.59 -7.05
C PHE A 293 -15.88 -11.27 -7.47
N GLY A 294 -16.27 -9.99 -7.39
CA GLY A 294 -17.51 -9.44 -7.92
C GLY A 294 -17.62 -9.49 -9.46
N GLY A 295 -16.54 -9.79 -10.18
CA GLY A 295 -16.49 -9.87 -11.65
C GLY A 295 -15.94 -8.61 -12.32
N ALA A 296 -15.30 -7.70 -11.58
CA ALA A 296 -14.56 -6.60 -12.16
C ALA A 296 -13.37 -7.13 -12.98
N ASP A 297 -13.13 -6.51 -14.13
CA ASP A 297 -12.01 -6.84 -15.01
C ASP A 297 -10.70 -6.28 -14.44
N ILE A 298 -9.88 -7.12 -13.84
CA ILE A 298 -8.62 -6.72 -13.22
C ILE A 298 -7.66 -6.06 -14.21
N THR A 299 -7.70 -6.43 -15.49
CA THR A 299 -6.81 -5.90 -16.52
C THR A 299 -7.07 -4.42 -16.83
N LYS A 300 -8.22 -3.90 -16.41
CA LYS A 300 -8.67 -2.50 -16.56
C LYS A 300 -8.80 -1.77 -15.24
N MET A 301 -8.56 -2.45 -14.12
CA MET A 301 -8.71 -1.86 -12.80
C MET A 301 -7.47 -1.02 -12.48
N ALA A 302 -7.60 0.30 -12.60
CA ALA A 302 -6.51 1.23 -12.34
C ALA A 302 -5.88 1.02 -10.95
N VAL A 303 -4.57 1.19 -10.87
CA VAL A 303 -3.84 1.27 -9.59
C VAL A 303 -4.41 2.43 -8.78
N LYS A 304 -4.72 2.19 -7.51
CA LYS A 304 -5.24 3.23 -6.62
C LYS A 304 -4.14 3.75 -5.70
N THR A 305 -4.22 5.04 -5.37
CA THR A 305 -3.33 5.70 -4.39
C THR A 305 -4.19 6.36 -3.32
N ILE A 306 -3.64 6.51 -2.12
CA ILE A 306 -4.18 7.41 -1.10
C ILE A 306 -3.36 8.69 -1.16
N THR A 307 -4.03 9.82 -1.39
CA THR A 307 -3.37 11.13 -1.58
C THR A 307 -3.41 12.01 -0.33
N ASP A 308 -4.21 11.65 0.67
CA ASP A 308 -4.39 12.42 1.89
C ASP A 308 -3.22 12.18 2.86
N ALA A 309 -2.01 12.57 2.42
CA ALA A 309 -0.83 12.51 3.26
C ALA A 309 -0.87 13.61 4.34
N THR A 310 -0.61 13.22 5.59
CA THR A 310 -0.65 14.10 6.74
C THR A 310 0.74 14.26 7.36
N PRO A 311 1.18 15.49 7.66
CA PRO A 311 2.39 15.71 8.45
C PRO A 311 2.24 15.15 9.87
N ILE A 312 3.22 14.37 10.31
CA ILE A 312 3.29 13.74 11.62
C ILE A 312 4.63 14.09 12.27
N VAL A 313 4.62 14.46 13.55
CA VAL A 313 5.81 14.88 14.30
C VAL A 313 5.89 14.14 15.62
N ASN A 314 7.07 13.61 15.95
CA ASN A 314 7.37 13.04 17.26
C ASN A 314 7.85 14.15 18.21
N THR A 315 7.03 14.43 19.21
CA THR A 315 7.33 15.53 20.16
C THR A 315 8.48 15.21 21.11
N ASP A 316 8.68 13.94 21.46
CA ASP A 316 9.79 13.54 22.34
C ASP A 316 11.13 13.68 21.61
N VAL A 317 11.19 13.30 20.34
CA VAL A 317 12.39 13.47 19.49
C VAL A 317 12.67 14.94 19.21
N LEU A 318 11.62 15.73 18.94
CA LEU A 318 11.73 17.18 18.72
C LEU A 318 12.38 17.85 19.94
N GLU A 319 11.90 17.52 21.15
CA GLU A 319 12.45 18.03 22.42
C GLU A 319 13.89 17.56 22.65
N ALA A 320 14.17 16.28 22.46
CA ALA A 320 15.51 15.69 22.65
C ALA A 320 16.57 16.33 21.74
N LEU A 321 16.19 16.73 20.53
CA LEU A 321 17.08 17.43 19.59
C LEU A 321 17.13 18.95 19.82
N GLY A 322 16.35 19.48 20.78
CA GLY A 322 16.28 20.93 21.05
C GLY A 322 15.69 21.72 19.88
N MET A 323 14.88 21.08 19.04
CA MET A 323 14.25 21.68 17.88
C MET A 323 12.89 22.28 18.23
N THR A 324 12.41 23.20 17.41
CA THR A 324 11.08 23.79 17.54
C THR A 324 10.24 23.49 16.31
N LEU A 325 8.95 23.24 16.52
CA LEU A 325 8.02 22.98 15.42
C LEU A 325 7.80 24.28 14.62
N PRO A 326 8.06 24.27 13.30
CA PRO A 326 7.82 25.45 12.45
C PRO A 326 6.33 25.82 12.40
N ALA A 327 6.04 27.11 12.18
CA ALA A 327 4.67 27.63 12.16
C ALA A 327 3.76 26.90 11.16
N ASP A 328 4.30 26.52 10.01
CA ASP A 328 3.55 25.81 8.94
C ASP A 328 3.15 24.39 9.33
N TYR A 329 3.74 23.82 10.38
CA TYR A 329 3.49 22.45 10.84
C TYR A 329 2.80 22.38 12.20
N THR A 330 2.28 23.50 12.72
CA THR A 330 1.56 23.52 14.01
C THR A 330 0.26 22.71 14.01
N SER A 331 -0.30 22.41 12.83
CA SER A 331 -1.45 21.51 12.65
C SER A 331 -1.06 20.06 12.37
N ALA A 332 0.24 19.71 12.37
CA ALA A 332 0.69 18.36 12.19
C ALA A 332 0.14 17.44 13.31
N GLN A 333 -0.16 16.20 12.96
CA GLN A 333 -0.44 15.19 13.97
C GLN A 333 0.80 15.01 14.86
N THR A 334 0.60 14.93 16.16
CA THR A 334 1.70 14.72 17.10
C THR A 334 1.64 13.33 17.71
N VAL A 335 2.79 12.70 17.80
CA VAL A 335 2.96 11.39 18.44
C VAL A 335 4.11 11.45 19.45
N LYS A 336 4.20 10.44 20.30
CA LYS A 336 5.34 10.18 21.19
C LYS A 336 6.01 8.89 20.77
N THR A 337 7.25 8.73 21.20
CA THR A 337 7.97 7.46 21.01
C THR A 337 7.30 6.33 21.80
N ASN A 338 7.11 5.17 21.13
CA ASN A 338 6.53 3.96 21.73
C ASN A 338 7.40 3.38 22.84
#